data_7d08ee09f5ff3ebe231baed1082145a7
#
_entry.id   7d08ee09f5ff3ebe231baed1082145a7
#
_cell.length_a   1.000
_cell.length_b   1.000
_cell.length_c   1.000
_cell.angle_alpha   90.00
_cell.angle_beta   90.00
_cell.angle_gamma   90.00
#
_symmetry.space_group_name_H-M   'P 1'
#
loop_
_entity.id
_entity.type
_entity.pdbx_description
1 polymer ?
#
loop_
_entity_poly.entity_id
_entity_poly.type
_entity_poly.pdbx_seq_one_letter_code
_entity_poly.pdbx_strand_id
1 'polypeptide(L)'
;MAKTVRKVSIIGAGFVGATTAYALMNSGVATEICISDINADKAMGEAMDLVHGTSFVKPVRIYAGDISETKDSDIVIITAGAAQKPGETRLDLIEKNYNIFKSFIPQIAAASPNTILLVVSNPCDVLAYITYKLSGFPKERVIASGTVLDTSRLKHVIGKYFNVNNNNVHAYILGEHGDSEVASFSTGSIAGETFAQYAKKFNLEWNKEVEAVLENDVKRAAYEIINRKGATYFAIGLATTRIVEAILRDENTILTVSTLMQGEYGIDDVYLAVPTVVNADGAVRIVNPEITDEEELKKLRDSAAVLKENIHKVIDNK
;
A
#
# COMPACT_ATOMS: atom_id res chain seq x y z
N MET A 1 -29.04 -1.34 5.16
CA MET A 1 -28.71 -2.69 5.57
C MET A 1 -27.27 -2.94 5.20
N ALA A 2 -26.44 -3.52 6.08
CA ALA A 2 -25.06 -3.85 5.73
C ALA A 2 -25.06 -4.86 4.57
N LYS A 3 -24.16 -4.67 3.59
CA LYS A 3 -24.00 -5.58 2.45
C LYS A 3 -23.67 -6.99 2.98
N THR A 4 -24.45 -7.99 2.59
CA THR A 4 -24.33 -9.37 3.12
C THR A 4 -23.10 -10.07 2.55
N VAL A 5 -22.72 -9.76 1.29
CA VAL A 5 -21.53 -10.28 0.63
C VAL A 5 -20.49 -9.16 0.55
N ARG A 6 -19.29 -9.43 1.04
CA ARG A 6 -18.10 -8.57 0.93
C ARG A 6 -17.07 -9.32 0.12
N LYS A 7 -17.02 -9.00 -1.17
CA LYS A 7 -16.15 -9.70 -2.12
C LYS A 7 -14.86 -8.93 -2.36
N VAL A 8 -13.76 -9.64 -2.22
CA VAL A 8 -12.41 -9.14 -2.54
C VAL A 8 -11.82 -10.04 -3.62
N SER A 9 -11.38 -9.45 -4.72
CA SER A 9 -10.62 -10.17 -5.75
C SER A 9 -9.16 -9.78 -5.69
N ILE A 10 -8.27 -10.77 -5.89
CA ILE A 10 -6.82 -10.59 -5.88
C ILE A 10 -6.28 -10.99 -7.25
N ILE A 11 -5.64 -10.04 -7.93
CA ILE A 11 -5.00 -10.28 -9.22
C ILE A 11 -3.51 -10.50 -8.98
N GLY A 12 -3.07 -11.73 -9.22
CA GLY A 12 -1.71 -12.22 -8.95
C GLY A 12 -1.68 -13.19 -7.77
N ALA A 13 -1.37 -14.46 -8.03
CA ALA A 13 -1.21 -15.54 -7.06
C ALA A 13 0.27 -15.75 -6.65
N GLY A 14 1.08 -14.66 -6.66
CA GLY A 14 2.45 -14.68 -6.15
C GLY A 14 2.48 -14.70 -4.61
N PHE A 15 3.69 -14.67 -4.03
CA PHE A 15 3.85 -14.65 -2.57
C PHE A 15 3.03 -13.56 -1.87
N VAL A 16 2.95 -12.36 -2.44
CA VAL A 16 2.18 -11.24 -1.87
C VAL A 16 0.69 -11.52 -1.97
N GLY A 17 0.19 -11.93 -3.15
CA GLY A 17 -1.24 -12.22 -3.34
C GLY A 17 -1.74 -13.37 -2.47
N ALA A 18 -1.02 -14.49 -2.45
CA ALA A 18 -1.34 -15.65 -1.62
C ALA A 18 -1.32 -15.29 -0.12
N THR A 19 -0.30 -14.55 0.35
CA THR A 19 -0.23 -14.10 1.74
C THR A 19 -1.35 -13.11 2.08
N THR A 20 -1.72 -12.23 1.15
CA THR A 20 -2.85 -11.31 1.33
C THR A 20 -4.17 -12.08 1.43
N ALA A 21 -4.39 -13.09 0.57
CA ALA A 21 -5.57 -13.95 0.66
C ALA A 21 -5.65 -14.68 2.01
N TYR A 22 -4.52 -15.22 2.48
CA TYR A 22 -4.43 -15.86 3.79
C TYR A 22 -4.71 -14.88 4.95
N ALA A 23 -4.15 -13.67 4.90
CA ALA A 23 -4.38 -12.65 5.92
C ALA A 23 -5.85 -12.20 5.95
N LEU A 24 -6.48 -12.00 4.77
CA LEU A 24 -7.90 -11.67 4.65
C LEU A 24 -8.81 -12.79 5.18
N MET A 25 -8.50 -14.04 4.87
CA MET A 25 -9.23 -15.19 5.39
C MET A 25 -9.21 -15.20 6.92
N ASN A 26 -8.04 -15.00 7.53
CA ASN A 26 -7.90 -14.97 8.99
C ASN A 26 -8.57 -13.76 9.65
N SER A 27 -8.58 -12.58 8.99
CA SER A 27 -9.24 -11.39 9.51
C SER A 27 -10.77 -11.55 9.58
N GLY A 28 -11.33 -12.37 8.70
CA GLY A 28 -12.77 -12.56 8.55
C GLY A 28 -13.52 -11.31 8.09
N VAL A 29 -12.82 -10.34 7.46
CA VAL A 29 -13.44 -9.12 6.96
C VAL A 29 -14.14 -9.35 5.63
N ALA A 30 -13.57 -10.18 4.75
CA ALA A 30 -14.18 -10.62 3.51
C ALA A 30 -15.03 -11.88 3.71
N THR A 31 -16.16 -11.98 3.01
CA THR A 31 -17.00 -13.20 2.96
C THR A 31 -16.78 -13.97 1.67
N GLU A 32 -16.13 -13.35 0.68
CA GLU A 32 -15.79 -13.97 -0.59
C GLU A 32 -14.42 -13.45 -1.05
N ILE A 33 -13.54 -14.37 -1.43
CA ILE A 33 -12.19 -14.10 -1.94
C ILE A 33 -12.02 -14.83 -3.28
N CYS A 34 -11.81 -14.09 -4.35
CA CYS A 34 -11.47 -14.61 -5.67
C CYS A 34 -9.99 -14.39 -5.94
N ILE A 35 -9.25 -15.42 -6.37
CA ILE A 35 -7.84 -15.32 -6.74
C ILE A 35 -7.73 -15.54 -8.25
N SER A 36 -7.11 -14.59 -8.95
CA SER A 36 -6.87 -14.64 -10.38
C SER A 36 -5.39 -14.50 -10.69
N ASP A 37 -4.89 -15.33 -11.58
CA ASP A 37 -3.50 -15.25 -12.08
C ASP A 37 -3.46 -15.68 -13.56
N ILE A 38 -2.48 -15.18 -14.30
CA ILE A 38 -2.22 -15.63 -15.66
C ILE A 38 -1.90 -17.14 -15.70
N ASN A 39 -1.30 -17.67 -14.63
CA ASN A 39 -1.15 -19.08 -14.36
C ASN A 39 -2.36 -19.57 -13.56
N ALA A 40 -3.40 -20.02 -14.25
CA ALA A 40 -4.65 -20.47 -13.65
C ALA A 40 -4.45 -21.65 -12.68
N ASP A 41 -3.53 -22.57 -13.00
CA ASP A 41 -3.23 -23.73 -12.14
C ASP A 41 -2.65 -23.27 -10.79
N LYS A 42 -1.79 -22.25 -10.82
CA LYS A 42 -1.25 -21.67 -9.59
C LYS A 42 -2.35 -21.02 -8.74
N ALA A 43 -3.21 -20.19 -9.35
CA ALA A 43 -4.32 -19.58 -8.64
C ALA A 43 -5.26 -20.64 -8.04
N MET A 44 -5.52 -21.71 -8.78
CA MET A 44 -6.31 -22.85 -8.29
C MET A 44 -5.63 -23.55 -7.11
N GLY A 45 -4.33 -23.82 -7.18
CA GLY A 45 -3.57 -24.45 -6.09
C GLY A 45 -3.62 -23.60 -4.81
N GLU A 46 -3.40 -22.29 -4.90
CA GLU A 46 -3.49 -21.38 -3.73
C GLU A 46 -4.92 -21.34 -3.16
N ALA A 47 -5.94 -21.29 -4.01
CA ALA A 47 -7.32 -21.32 -3.56
C ALA A 47 -7.69 -22.64 -2.87
N MET A 48 -7.25 -23.78 -3.41
CA MET A 48 -7.50 -25.11 -2.81
C MET A 48 -6.86 -25.24 -1.42
N ASP A 49 -5.62 -24.78 -1.27
CA ASP A 49 -4.90 -24.82 0.02
C ASP A 49 -5.63 -23.96 1.06
N LEU A 50 -6.03 -22.75 0.70
CA LEU A 50 -6.81 -21.86 1.58
C LEU A 50 -8.17 -22.45 1.95
N VAL A 51 -8.89 -23.06 1.00
CA VAL A 51 -10.21 -23.69 1.25
C VAL A 51 -10.11 -24.79 2.31
N HIS A 52 -9.04 -25.57 2.33
CA HIS A 52 -8.83 -26.60 3.35
C HIS A 52 -8.71 -26.02 4.77
N GLY A 53 -8.33 -24.74 4.90
CA GLY A 53 -8.27 -24.01 6.17
C GLY A 53 -9.59 -23.39 6.64
N THR A 54 -10.65 -23.38 5.82
CA THR A 54 -11.89 -22.62 6.12
C THR A 54 -12.65 -23.10 7.34
N SER A 55 -12.46 -24.35 7.78
CA SER A 55 -13.06 -24.86 9.02
C SER A 55 -12.47 -24.24 10.30
N PHE A 56 -11.35 -23.52 10.21
CA PHE A 56 -10.66 -22.91 11.35
C PHE A 56 -10.86 -21.39 11.46
N VAL A 57 -11.59 -20.80 10.52
CA VAL A 57 -11.80 -19.34 10.43
C VAL A 57 -13.29 -19.01 10.28
N LYS A 58 -13.63 -17.72 10.24
CA LYS A 58 -15.00 -17.29 9.95
C LYS A 58 -15.42 -17.75 8.55
N PRO A 59 -16.72 -18.02 8.33
CA PRO A 59 -17.21 -18.48 7.03
C PRO A 59 -16.78 -17.55 5.90
N VAL A 60 -16.09 -18.09 4.91
CA VAL A 60 -15.61 -17.40 3.73
C VAL A 60 -15.61 -18.33 2.53
N ARG A 61 -16.06 -17.85 1.37
CA ARG A 61 -15.95 -18.54 0.08
C ARG A 61 -14.66 -18.15 -0.59
N ILE A 62 -13.79 -19.10 -0.90
CA ILE A 62 -12.52 -18.86 -1.59
C ILE A 62 -12.49 -19.70 -2.87
N TYR A 63 -12.10 -19.09 -3.98
CA TYR A 63 -12.01 -19.77 -5.27
C TYR A 63 -11.03 -19.05 -6.21
N ALA A 64 -10.56 -19.78 -7.20
CA ALA A 64 -9.83 -19.23 -8.32
C ALA A 64 -10.76 -18.92 -9.49
N GLY A 65 -10.47 -17.86 -10.23
CA GLY A 65 -11.21 -17.48 -11.43
C GLY A 65 -10.40 -16.61 -12.37
N ASP A 66 -10.92 -16.36 -13.55
CA ASP A 66 -10.34 -15.39 -14.48
C ASP A 66 -10.76 -13.95 -14.13
N ILE A 67 -10.36 -12.98 -14.96
CA ILE A 67 -10.69 -11.56 -14.72
C ILE A 67 -12.20 -11.30 -14.69
N SER A 68 -13.02 -12.06 -15.42
CA SER A 68 -14.49 -11.88 -15.41
C SER A 68 -15.09 -12.20 -14.04
N GLU A 69 -14.46 -13.10 -13.29
CA GLU A 69 -14.84 -13.44 -11.91
C GLU A 69 -14.57 -12.33 -10.89
N THR A 70 -13.90 -11.23 -11.29
CA THR A 70 -13.83 -10.02 -10.44
C THR A 70 -15.17 -9.29 -10.36
N LYS A 71 -16.15 -9.70 -11.15
CA LYS A 71 -17.48 -9.07 -11.20
C LYS A 71 -18.05 -8.82 -9.81
N ASP A 72 -18.57 -7.59 -9.64
CA ASP A 72 -19.23 -7.11 -8.41
C ASP A 72 -18.34 -7.15 -7.15
N SER A 73 -17.00 -7.15 -7.31
CA SER A 73 -16.07 -7.02 -6.19
C SER A 73 -16.19 -5.65 -5.52
N ASP A 74 -16.15 -5.63 -4.18
CA ASP A 74 -16.02 -4.39 -3.43
C ASP A 74 -14.62 -3.79 -3.60
N ILE A 75 -13.62 -4.67 -3.60
CA ILE A 75 -12.21 -4.30 -3.75
C ILE A 75 -11.55 -5.29 -4.72
N VAL A 76 -10.75 -4.76 -5.64
CA VAL A 76 -9.82 -5.56 -6.44
C VAL A 76 -8.40 -5.17 -6.05
N ILE A 77 -7.66 -6.12 -5.47
CA ILE A 77 -6.27 -5.96 -5.07
C ILE A 77 -5.37 -6.42 -6.22
N ILE A 78 -4.43 -5.57 -6.62
CA ILE A 78 -3.54 -5.84 -7.74
C ILE A 78 -2.14 -6.09 -7.20
N THR A 79 -1.74 -7.37 -7.19
CA THR A 79 -0.39 -7.83 -6.83
C THR A 79 0.34 -8.41 -8.05
N ALA A 80 -0.34 -8.46 -9.20
CA ALA A 80 0.23 -8.91 -10.47
C ALA A 80 1.19 -7.86 -11.03
N GLY A 81 2.30 -8.33 -11.56
CA GLY A 81 3.30 -7.49 -12.19
C GLY A 81 4.60 -8.26 -12.41
N ALA A 82 5.46 -7.73 -13.27
CA ALA A 82 6.79 -8.26 -13.47
C ALA A 82 7.72 -7.78 -12.35
N ALA A 83 8.58 -8.67 -11.88
CA ALA A 83 9.71 -8.30 -11.03
C ALA A 83 10.86 -7.75 -11.88
N GLN A 84 11.63 -6.82 -11.30
CA GLN A 84 12.84 -6.29 -11.95
C GLN A 84 13.89 -7.40 -12.12
N LYS A 85 14.45 -7.48 -13.31
CA LYS A 85 15.52 -8.44 -13.61
C LYS A 85 16.90 -7.80 -13.44
N PRO A 86 17.96 -8.59 -13.21
CA PRO A 86 19.33 -8.07 -13.20
C PRO A 86 19.65 -7.34 -14.52
N GLY A 87 20.15 -6.10 -14.43
CA GLY A 87 20.46 -5.25 -15.58
C GLY A 87 19.28 -4.47 -16.18
N GLU A 88 18.06 -4.69 -15.72
CA GLU A 88 16.88 -3.93 -16.13
C GLU A 88 16.80 -2.60 -15.37
N THR A 89 16.51 -1.52 -16.09
CA THR A 89 16.33 -0.21 -15.44
C THR A 89 14.94 -0.11 -14.78
N ARG A 90 14.77 0.85 -13.87
CA ARG A 90 13.46 1.14 -13.27
C ARG A 90 12.43 1.54 -14.34
N LEU A 91 12.86 2.27 -15.37
CA LEU A 91 12.00 2.70 -16.46
C LEU A 91 11.50 1.52 -17.30
N ASP A 92 12.39 0.58 -17.64
CA ASP A 92 12.01 -0.67 -18.36
C ASP A 92 10.98 -1.47 -17.56
N LEU A 93 11.14 -1.54 -16.24
CA LEU A 93 10.18 -2.22 -15.37
C LEU A 93 8.79 -1.54 -15.40
N ILE A 94 8.76 -0.20 -15.32
CA ILE A 94 7.51 0.56 -15.37
C ILE A 94 6.82 0.36 -16.72
N GLU A 95 7.55 0.43 -17.82
CA GLU A 95 7.01 0.23 -19.17
C GLU A 95 6.43 -1.17 -19.36
N LYS A 96 7.13 -2.18 -18.89
CA LYS A 96 6.67 -3.57 -18.90
C LYS A 96 5.39 -3.75 -18.09
N ASN A 97 5.34 -3.19 -16.88
CA ASN A 97 4.16 -3.24 -16.03
C ASN A 97 3.00 -2.41 -16.59
N TYR A 98 3.26 -1.28 -17.26
CA TYR A 98 2.23 -0.55 -18.00
C TYR A 98 1.51 -1.43 -19.02
N ASN A 99 2.26 -2.19 -19.82
CA ASN A 99 1.68 -3.09 -20.83
C ASN A 99 0.87 -4.22 -20.18
N ILE A 100 1.34 -4.77 -19.05
CA ILE A 100 0.61 -5.77 -18.27
C ILE A 100 -0.70 -5.16 -17.74
N PHE A 101 -0.68 -3.99 -17.11
CA PHE A 101 -1.86 -3.33 -16.54
C PHE A 101 -2.87 -2.95 -17.63
N LYS A 102 -2.40 -2.45 -18.78
CA LYS A 102 -3.24 -2.16 -19.94
C LYS A 102 -4.05 -3.36 -20.42
N SER A 103 -3.54 -4.58 -20.24
CA SER A 103 -4.23 -5.80 -20.68
C SER A 103 -5.40 -6.20 -19.80
N PHE A 104 -5.45 -5.83 -18.53
CA PHE A 104 -6.47 -6.31 -17.61
C PHE A 104 -7.25 -5.21 -16.85
N ILE A 105 -6.68 -4.02 -16.59
CA ILE A 105 -7.37 -2.95 -15.86
C ILE A 105 -8.71 -2.55 -16.52
N PRO A 106 -8.79 -2.33 -17.85
CA PRO A 106 -10.06 -2.01 -18.49
C PRO A 106 -11.11 -3.13 -18.34
N GLN A 107 -10.68 -4.38 -18.31
CA GLN A 107 -11.58 -5.52 -18.13
C GLN A 107 -12.14 -5.55 -16.70
N ILE A 108 -11.30 -5.29 -15.70
CA ILE A 108 -11.74 -5.18 -14.30
C ILE A 108 -12.72 -4.02 -14.13
N ALA A 109 -12.40 -2.86 -14.70
CA ALA A 109 -13.27 -1.69 -14.63
C ALA A 109 -14.65 -1.95 -15.25
N ALA A 110 -14.71 -2.70 -16.35
CA ALA A 110 -15.96 -3.11 -16.97
C ALA A 110 -16.74 -4.16 -16.14
N ALA A 111 -16.04 -5.14 -15.55
CA ALA A 111 -16.65 -6.19 -14.74
C ALA A 111 -17.16 -5.68 -13.38
N SER A 112 -16.43 -4.71 -12.78
CA SER A 112 -16.70 -4.17 -11.44
C SER A 112 -16.66 -2.64 -11.42
N PRO A 113 -17.65 -1.95 -12.02
CA PRO A 113 -17.61 -0.50 -12.20
C PRO A 113 -17.66 0.32 -10.90
N ASN A 114 -18.02 -0.30 -9.79
CA ASN A 114 -18.10 0.33 -8.48
C ASN A 114 -16.99 -0.11 -7.50
N THR A 115 -16.05 -0.94 -7.95
CA THR A 115 -14.97 -1.46 -7.08
C THR A 115 -13.97 -0.37 -6.71
N ILE A 116 -13.25 -0.59 -5.62
CA ILE A 116 -12.02 0.14 -5.30
C ILE A 116 -10.84 -0.69 -5.82
N LEU A 117 -9.95 -0.07 -6.57
CA LEU A 117 -8.72 -0.67 -7.08
C LEU A 117 -7.58 -0.37 -6.10
N LEU A 118 -7.04 -1.42 -5.46
CA LEU A 118 -5.93 -1.32 -4.51
C LEU A 118 -4.66 -1.90 -5.14
N VAL A 119 -3.75 -1.03 -5.55
CA VAL A 119 -2.49 -1.39 -6.19
C VAL A 119 -1.43 -1.68 -5.13
N VAL A 120 -0.84 -2.87 -5.20
CA VAL A 120 0.23 -3.35 -4.31
C VAL A 120 1.50 -3.67 -5.10
N SER A 121 1.37 -3.92 -6.40
CA SER A 121 2.51 -4.19 -7.30
C SER A 121 3.44 -2.99 -7.39
N ASN A 122 4.75 -3.23 -7.39
CA ASN A 122 5.77 -2.18 -7.47
C ASN A 122 6.19 -1.84 -8.92
N PRO A 123 6.50 -0.55 -9.16
CA PRO A 123 6.42 0.60 -8.24
C PRO A 123 4.97 1.10 -8.06
N CYS A 124 4.43 0.94 -6.85
CA CYS A 124 3.00 1.02 -6.62
C CYS A 124 2.41 2.42 -6.88
N ASP A 125 3.13 3.49 -6.59
CA ASP A 125 2.67 4.87 -6.82
C ASP A 125 2.48 5.16 -8.32
N VAL A 126 3.48 4.79 -9.13
CA VAL A 126 3.43 4.93 -10.60
C VAL A 126 2.33 4.05 -11.18
N LEU A 127 2.21 2.79 -10.70
CA LEU A 127 1.20 1.87 -11.18
C LEU A 127 -0.22 2.26 -10.74
N ALA A 128 -0.38 2.95 -9.61
CA ALA A 128 -1.67 3.53 -9.23
C ALA A 128 -2.07 4.67 -10.17
N TYR A 129 -1.14 5.55 -10.54
CA TYR A 129 -1.40 6.59 -11.55
C TYR A 129 -1.80 5.97 -12.90
N ILE A 130 -1.09 4.95 -13.36
CA ILE A 130 -1.41 4.18 -14.57
C ILE A 130 -2.81 3.55 -14.45
N THR A 131 -3.11 2.93 -13.31
CA THR A 131 -4.43 2.32 -13.03
C THR A 131 -5.54 3.36 -13.07
N TYR A 132 -5.32 4.54 -12.49
CA TYR A 132 -6.26 5.67 -12.54
C TYR A 132 -6.56 6.07 -13.99
N LYS A 133 -5.54 6.25 -14.83
CA LYS A 133 -5.71 6.61 -16.24
C LYS A 133 -6.41 5.51 -17.06
N LEU A 134 -6.08 4.24 -16.82
CA LEU A 134 -6.63 3.10 -17.57
C LEU A 134 -8.04 2.71 -17.16
N SER A 135 -8.40 2.89 -15.89
CA SER A 135 -9.73 2.54 -15.38
C SER A 135 -10.80 3.60 -15.65
N GLY A 136 -10.40 4.87 -15.72
CA GLY A 136 -11.34 6.00 -15.78
C GLY A 136 -12.14 6.19 -14.49
N PHE A 137 -11.73 5.56 -13.39
CA PHE A 137 -12.40 5.67 -12.09
C PHE A 137 -12.11 7.02 -11.42
N PRO A 138 -13.01 7.51 -10.54
CA PRO A 138 -12.69 8.64 -9.68
C PRO A 138 -11.48 8.32 -8.80
N LYS A 139 -10.67 9.34 -8.49
CA LYS A 139 -9.40 9.20 -7.78
C LYS A 139 -9.53 8.51 -6.42
N GLU A 140 -10.64 8.72 -5.76
CA GLU A 140 -10.93 8.13 -4.45
C GLU A 140 -10.97 6.61 -4.50
N ARG A 141 -11.35 6.04 -5.64
CA ARG A 141 -11.47 4.59 -5.86
C ARG A 141 -10.25 3.93 -6.47
N VAL A 142 -9.15 4.66 -6.64
CA VAL A 142 -7.85 4.10 -7.05
C VAL A 142 -6.83 4.45 -5.98
N ILE A 143 -6.30 3.45 -5.30
CA ILE A 143 -5.42 3.60 -4.15
C ILE A 143 -4.20 2.71 -4.36
N ALA A 144 -3.02 3.13 -3.94
CA ALA A 144 -1.93 2.17 -3.74
C ALA A 144 -1.69 1.93 -2.26
N SER A 145 -1.07 0.78 -1.94
CA SER A 145 -0.65 0.46 -0.57
C SER A 145 0.25 1.54 0.03
N GLY A 146 0.94 2.31 -0.81
CA GLY A 146 1.79 3.42 -0.42
C GLY A 146 2.79 3.02 0.65
N THR A 147 2.95 3.86 1.64
CA THR A 147 3.89 3.68 2.75
C THR A 147 3.22 3.16 4.04
N VAL A 148 2.07 2.49 3.94
CA VAL A 148 1.38 1.91 5.13
C VAL A 148 2.29 0.91 5.85
N LEU A 149 3.00 0.05 5.10
CA LEU A 149 3.97 -0.88 5.68
C LEU A 149 5.19 -0.15 6.23
N ASP A 150 5.73 0.83 5.51
CA ASP A 150 6.93 1.57 5.93
C ASP A 150 6.65 2.40 7.18
N THR A 151 5.45 2.97 7.29
CA THR A 151 4.94 3.61 8.51
C THR A 151 4.90 2.62 9.69
N SER A 152 4.50 1.37 9.44
CA SER A 152 4.53 0.33 10.49
C SER A 152 5.97 -0.01 10.92
N ARG A 153 6.92 -0.03 9.99
CA ARG A 153 8.36 -0.20 10.28
C ARG A 153 8.89 0.97 11.12
N LEU A 154 8.56 2.21 10.73
CA LEU A 154 8.94 3.41 11.49
C LEU A 154 8.40 3.35 12.92
N LYS A 155 7.13 3.03 13.10
CA LYS A 155 6.53 2.85 14.43
C LYS A 155 7.24 1.77 15.24
N HIS A 156 7.66 0.68 14.60
CA HIS A 156 8.38 -0.39 15.27
C HIS A 156 9.76 0.08 15.77
N VAL A 157 10.58 0.74 14.94
CA VAL A 157 11.91 1.19 15.36
C VAL A 157 11.84 2.30 16.40
N ILE A 158 10.88 3.25 16.28
CA ILE A 158 10.65 4.27 17.31
C ILE A 158 10.15 3.63 18.61
N GLY A 159 9.20 2.70 18.54
CA GLY A 159 8.71 1.97 19.71
C GLY A 159 9.81 1.22 20.44
N LYS A 160 10.72 0.58 19.69
CA LYS A 160 11.90 -0.08 20.25
C LYS A 160 12.87 0.92 20.91
N TYR A 161 13.11 2.06 20.27
CA TYR A 161 13.98 3.12 20.81
C TYR A 161 13.48 3.65 22.16
N PHE A 162 12.17 3.95 22.24
CA PHE A 162 11.55 4.47 23.45
C PHE A 162 11.06 3.40 24.44
N ASN A 163 11.22 2.12 24.12
CA ASN A 163 10.69 0.99 24.89
C ASN A 163 9.18 1.10 25.14
N VAL A 164 8.41 1.42 24.11
CA VAL A 164 6.93 1.47 24.14
C VAL A 164 6.36 0.59 23.05
N ASN A 165 5.12 0.13 23.22
CA ASN A 165 4.41 -0.60 22.17
C ASN A 165 4.24 0.30 20.93
N ASN A 166 4.55 -0.22 19.75
CA ASN A 166 4.45 0.50 18.48
C ASN A 166 3.05 1.05 18.18
N ASN A 167 1.99 0.48 18.77
CA ASN A 167 0.63 1.02 18.64
C ASN A 167 0.44 2.37 19.35
N ASN A 168 1.33 2.73 20.27
CA ASN A 168 1.32 4.02 20.96
C ASN A 168 2.17 5.09 20.26
N VAL A 169 2.81 4.73 19.14
CA VAL A 169 3.61 5.65 18.34
C VAL A 169 2.75 6.19 17.21
N HIS A 170 2.62 7.49 17.14
CA HIS A 170 2.03 8.20 16.01
C HIS A 170 3.18 8.75 15.17
N ALA A 171 3.39 8.19 13.99
CA ALA A 171 4.42 8.59 13.05
C ALA A 171 4.03 8.15 11.65
N TYR A 172 4.58 8.80 10.62
CA TYR A 172 4.29 8.53 9.23
C TYR A 172 5.56 8.47 8.40
N ILE A 173 5.61 7.53 7.47
CA ILE A 173 6.47 7.62 6.29
C ILE A 173 5.62 8.21 5.17
N LEU A 174 6.13 9.23 4.51
CA LEU A 174 5.48 9.97 3.43
C LEU A 174 6.27 9.81 2.12
N GLY A 175 5.65 10.19 1.01
CA GLY A 175 6.34 10.22 -0.28
C GLY A 175 6.19 8.95 -1.10
N GLU A 176 7.16 8.66 -1.93
CA GLU A 176 7.24 7.43 -2.72
C GLU A 176 7.41 6.22 -1.81
N HIS A 177 6.75 5.11 -2.14
CA HIS A 177 7.16 3.82 -1.57
C HIS A 177 8.44 3.34 -2.26
N GLY A 178 9.59 3.65 -1.67
CA GLY A 178 10.91 3.35 -2.23
C GLY A 178 12.03 4.19 -1.58
N ASP A 179 13.14 4.35 -2.30
CA ASP A 179 14.36 4.95 -1.74
C ASP A 179 14.19 6.44 -1.38
N SER A 180 13.22 7.15 -1.98
CA SER A 180 12.91 8.54 -1.69
C SER A 180 11.82 8.75 -0.65
N GLU A 181 11.43 7.70 0.09
CA GLU A 181 10.50 7.83 1.21
C GLU A 181 11.04 8.76 2.30
N VAL A 182 10.13 9.42 3.02
CA VAL A 182 10.46 10.47 4.00
C VAL A 182 9.84 10.12 5.36
N ALA A 183 10.67 9.94 6.37
CA ALA A 183 10.20 9.82 7.74
C ALA A 183 9.81 11.20 8.29
N SER A 184 8.52 11.39 8.59
CA SER A 184 8.02 12.66 9.15
C SER A 184 8.06 12.61 10.68
N PHE A 185 9.22 12.92 11.25
CA PHE A 185 9.41 12.98 12.70
C PHE A 185 8.74 14.22 13.29
N SER A 186 8.66 15.33 12.51
CA SER A 186 8.06 16.59 12.95
C SER A 186 6.56 16.49 13.23
N THR A 187 5.87 15.54 12.58
CA THR A 187 4.44 15.26 12.80
C THR A 187 4.20 14.15 13.82
N GLY A 188 5.28 13.55 14.34
CA GLY A 188 5.21 12.36 15.19
C GLY A 188 5.00 12.66 16.67
N SER A 189 4.38 11.70 17.38
CA SER A 189 4.14 11.83 18.83
C SER A 189 4.00 10.49 19.54
N ILE A 190 4.24 10.52 20.85
CA ILE A 190 3.89 9.45 21.80
C ILE A 190 3.10 10.11 22.94
N ALA A 191 1.93 9.56 23.26
CA ALA A 191 1.07 10.07 24.34
C ALA A 191 0.76 11.58 24.23
N GLY A 192 0.65 12.11 22.99
CA GLY A 192 0.36 13.51 22.72
C GLY A 192 1.58 14.45 22.83
N GLU A 193 2.78 13.92 23.06
CA GLU A 193 4.02 14.69 23.12
C GLU A 193 4.90 14.43 21.91
N THR A 194 5.61 15.46 21.43
CA THR A 194 6.62 15.26 20.38
C THR A 194 7.71 14.30 20.86
N PHE A 195 8.41 13.65 19.93
CA PHE A 195 9.49 12.74 20.31
C PHE A 195 10.57 13.42 21.15
N ALA A 196 10.91 14.68 20.88
CA ALA A 196 11.85 15.45 21.66
C ALA A 196 11.37 15.70 23.10
N GLN A 197 10.08 16.04 23.27
CA GLN A 197 9.48 16.23 24.61
C GLN A 197 9.44 14.92 25.39
N TYR A 198 9.04 13.82 24.73
CA TYR A 198 9.00 12.49 25.33
C TYR A 198 10.39 12.01 25.73
N ALA A 199 11.39 12.16 24.87
CA ALA A 199 12.79 11.80 25.13
C ALA A 199 13.33 12.54 26.37
N LYS A 200 13.08 13.85 26.45
CA LYS A 200 13.53 14.68 27.59
C LYS A 200 12.99 14.18 28.94
N LYS A 201 11.74 13.70 29.02
CA LYS A 201 11.14 13.15 30.24
C LYS A 201 11.82 11.90 30.74
N PHE A 202 12.35 11.09 29.84
CA PHE A 202 12.97 9.79 30.17
C PHE A 202 14.50 9.82 30.08
N ASN A 203 15.10 11.02 29.96
CA ASN A 203 16.53 11.25 29.82
C ASN A 203 17.15 10.46 28.65
N LEU A 204 16.41 10.39 27.54
CA LEU A 204 16.87 9.82 26.28
C LEU A 204 17.36 10.93 25.35
N GLU A 205 18.28 10.62 24.48
CA GLU A 205 18.74 11.52 23.44
C GLU A 205 17.72 11.55 22.28
N TRP A 206 17.48 12.73 21.71
CA TRP A 206 16.70 12.88 20.49
C TRP A 206 17.27 14.04 19.69
N ASN A 207 17.85 13.72 18.54
CA ASN A 207 18.51 14.68 17.65
C ASN A 207 18.47 14.15 16.21
N LYS A 208 19.00 14.91 15.27
CA LYS A 208 19.03 14.53 13.86
C LYS A 208 19.83 13.26 13.56
N GLU A 209 20.84 12.93 14.37
CA GLU A 209 21.59 11.69 14.21
C GLU A 209 20.74 10.46 14.57
N VAL A 210 19.96 10.54 15.66
CA VAL A 210 19.01 9.49 16.05
C VAL A 210 17.94 9.33 14.96
N GLU A 211 17.34 10.43 14.49
CA GLU A 211 16.35 10.41 13.41
C GLU A 211 16.91 9.75 12.14
N ALA A 212 18.12 10.10 11.72
CA ALA A 212 18.78 9.51 10.55
C ALA A 212 19.04 8.01 10.69
N VAL A 213 19.42 7.53 11.89
CA VAL A 213 19.60 6.09 12.15
C VAL A 213 18.27 5.36 12.03
N LEU A 214 17.19 5.88 12.63
CA LEU A 214 15.86 5.27 12.58
C LEU A 214 15.29 5.25 11.15
N GLU A 215 15.45 6.34 10.39
CA GLU A 215 15.04 6.40 8.98
C GLU A 215 15.80 5.38 8.13
N ASN A 216 17.13 5.26 8.31
CA ASN A 216 17.94 4.28 7.60
C ASN A 216 17.54 2.84 7.92
N ASP A 217 17.20 2.53 9.17
CA ASP A 217 16.73 1.20 9.57
C ASP A 217 15.43 0.82 8.86
N VAL A 218 14.51 1.79 8.64
CA VAL A 218 13.28 1.58 7.88
C VAL A 218 13.59 1.28 6.41
N LYS A 219 14.40 2.14 5.75
CA LYS A 219 14.77 1.99 4.33
C LYS A 219 15.48 0.67 4.05
N ARG A 220 16.35 0.23 4.94
CA ARG A 220 17.11 -1.02 4.79
C ARG A 220 16.32 -2.28 5.10
N ALA A 221 15.20 -2.18 5.83
CA ALA A 221 14.45 -3.34 6.31
C ALA A 221 14.05 -4.31 5.18
N ALA A 222 13.58 -3.80 4.04
CA ALA A 222 13.19 -4.63 2.91
C ALA A 222 14.39 -5.39 2.32
N TYR A 223 15.52 -4.70 2.12
CA TYR A 223 16.75 -5.29 1.58
C TYR A 223 17.29 -6.41 2.50
N GLU A 224 17.30 -6.18 3.80
CA GLU A 224 17.71 -7.18 4.78
C GLU A 224 16.84 -8.45 4.75
N ILE A 225 15.52 -8.28 4.63
CA ILE A 225 14.58 -9.41 4.53
C ILE A 225 14.79 -10.17 3.22
N ILE A 226 14.90 -9.45 2.09
CA ILE A 226 15.09 -10.06 0.76
C ILE A 226 16.41 -10.84 0.71
N ASN A 227 17.48 -10.26 1.22
CA ASN A 227 18.79 -10.93 1.27
C ASN A 227 18.78 -12.23 2.09
N ARG A 228 17.90 -12.34 3.10
CA ARG A 228 17.83 -13.52 3.99
C ARG A 228 16.85 -14.59 3.51
N LYS A 229 15.71 -14.20 2.94
CA LYS A 229 14.62 -15.15 2.57
C LYS A 229 14.11 -15.03 1.14
N GLY A 230 14.76 -14.21 0.31
CA GLY A 230 14.44 -14.06 -1.12
C GLY A 230 13.31 -13.09 -1.45
N ALA A 231 12.35 -12.86 -0.55
CA ALA A 231 11.24 -11.95 -0.74
C ALA A 231 10.62 -11.49 0.57
N THR A 232 9.92 -10.35 0.55
CA THR A 232 9.07 -9.87 1.66
C THR A 232 7.60 -10.01 1.26
N TYR A 233 6.75 -10.59 2.10
CA TYR A 233 5.33 -10.81 1.81
C TYR A 233 4.42 -10.86 3.04
N PHE A 234 4.87 -11.24 4.23
CA PHE A 234 3.98 -11.33 5.40
C PHE A 234 3.45 -9.96 5.84
N ALA A 235 4.33 -9.00 6.03
CA ALA A 235 3.95 -7.69 6.53
C ALA A 235 3.13 -6.88 5.50
N ILE A 236 3.44 -7.00 4.21
CA ILE A 236 2.62 -6.36 3.16
C ILE A 236 1.23 -7.01 3.07
N GLY A 237 1.11 -8.31 3.26
CA GLY A 237 -0.19 -8.98 3.34
C GLY A 237 -1.05 -8.43 4.48
N LEU A 238 -0.47 -8.19 5.66
CA LEU A 238 -1.16 -7.56 6.79
C LEU A 238 -1.49 -6.07 6.53
N ALA A 239 -0.56 -5.31 5.97
CA ALA A 239 -0.79 -3.90 5.62
C ALA A 239 -1.93 -3.74 4.60
N THR A 240 -1.94 -4.60 3.57
CA THR A 240 -3.02 -4.65 2.58
C THR A 240 -4.35 -5.02 3.23
N THR A 241 -4.37 -6.04 4.09
CA THR A 241 -5.56 -6.42 4.86
C THR A 241 -6.07 -5.27 5.72
N ARG A 242 -5.19 -4.49 6.35
CA ARG A 242 -5.59 -3.31 7.15
C ARG A 242 -6.29 -2.25 6.31
N ILE A 243 -5.83 -2.00 5.07
CA ILE A 243 -6.50 -1.09 4.13
C ILE A 243 -7.88 -1.64 3.76
N VAL A 244 -7.97 -2.93 3.44
CA VAL A 244 -9.24 -3.61 3.12
C VAL A 244 -10.22 -3.54 4.29
N GLU A 245 -9.77 -3.72 5.52
CA GLU A 245 -10.60 -3.56 6.72
C GLU A 245 -11.17 -2.15 6.85
N ALA A 246 -10.34 -1.12 6.65
CA ALA A 246 -10.78 0.28 6.70
C ALA A 246 -11.91 0.56 5.68
N ILE A 247 -11.79 -0.01 4.49
CA ILE A 247 -12.80 0.12 3.42
C ILE A 247 -14.07 -0.68 3.75
N LEU A 248 -13.94 -1.98 3.99
CA LEU A 248 -15.11 -2.87 4.16
C LEU A 248 -15.89 -2.65 5.46
N ARG A 249 -15.28 -2.02 6.47
CA ARG A 249 -15.91 -1.66 7.74
C ARG A 249 -16.31 -0.19 7.82
N ASP A 250 -16.03 0.61 6.79
CA ASP A 250 -16.33 2.06 6.76
C ASP A 250 -15.73 2.82 7.96
N GLU A 251 -14.43 2.57 8.25
CA GLU A 251 -13.83 2.98 9.52
C GLU A 251 -13.43 4.46 9.58
N ASN A 252 -13.31 5.18 8.46
CA ASN A 252 -12.72 6.53 8.40
C ASN A 252 -11.32 6.59 9.04
N THR A 253 -10.52 5.57 8.79
CA THR A 253 -9.17 5.43 9.36
C THR A 253 -8.15 6.23 8.56
N ILE A 254 -7.20 6.88 9.25
CA ILE A 254 -6.08 7.57 8.61
C ILE A 254 -4.96 6.56 8.33
N LEU A 255 -4.64 6.39 7.04
CA LEU A 255 -3.56 5.52 6.56
C LEU A 255 -2.70 6.29 5.54
N THR A 256 -1.42 5.95 5.46
CA THR A 256 -0.49 6.52 4.47
C THR A 256 -0.57 5.76 3.14
N VAL A 257 -1.79 5.68 2.61
CA VAL A 257 -2.02 5.15 1.26
C VAL A 257 -1.55 6.15 0.21
N SER A 258 -1.17 5.66 -0.97
CA SER A 258 -0.88 6.55 -2.09
C SER A 258 -2.16 6.92 -2.81
N THR A 259 -2.37 8.21 -3.00
CA THR A 259 -3.53 8.81 -3.66
C THR A 259 -3.12 9.99 -4.56
N LEU A 260 -4.01 10.41 -5.46
CA LEU A 260 -3.72 11.50 -6.39
C LEU A 260 -3.65 12.84 -5.64
N MET A 261 -2.50 13.49 -5.71
CA MET A 261 -2.27 14.83 -5.16
C MET A 261 -2.91 15.89 -6.07
N GLN A 262 -3.54 16.89 -5.44
CA GLN A 262 -4.25 17.97 -6.13
C GLN A 262 -3.95 19.37 -5.54
N GLY A 263 -2.71 19.58 -5.12
CA GLY A 263 -2.20 20.85 -4.58
C GLY A 263 -1.73 20.78 -3.13
N GLU A 264 -1.99 19.67 -2.43
CA GLU A 264 -1.50 19.49 -1.06
C GLU A 264 0.04 19.51 -1.05
N TYR A 265 0.62 20.18 -0.08
CA TYR A 265 2.07 20.46 0.03
C TYR A 265 2.68 21.18 -1.19
N GLY A 266 1.85 21.75 -2.09
CA GLY A 266 2.25 22.31 -3.39
C GLY A 266 2.58 21.24 -4.43
N ILE A 267 2.06 20.02 -4.26
CA ILE A 267 2.26 18.86 -5.14
C ILE A 267 0.94 18.54 -5.85
N ASP A 268 1.01 18.30 -7.15
CA ASP A 268 -0.15 17.98 -7.99
C ASP A 268 0.17 16.88 -9.01
N ASP A 269 -0.87 16.26 -9.56
CA ASP A 269 -0.83 15.31 -10.68
C ASP A 269 0.21 14.18 -10.52
N VAL A 270 0.27 13.62 -9.32
CA VAL A 270 1.10 12.45 -8.99
C VAL A 270 0.42 11.66 -7.87
N TYR A 271 0.55 10.34 -7.90
CA TYR A 271 0.19 9.49 -6.77
C TYR A 271 1.32 9.49 -5.76
N LEU A 272 1.00 9.82 -4.52
CA LEU A 272 1.97 9.96 -3.44
C LEU A 272 1.37 9.47 -2.12
N ALA A 273 2.15 8.80 -1.31
CA ALA A 273 1.69 8.33 0.00
C ALA A 273 1.69 9.48 1.02
N VAL A 274 0.51 9.78 1.54
CA VAL A 274 0.28 10.80 2.57
C VAL A 274 -0.83 10.35 3.50
N PRO A 275 -0.92 10.88 4.74
CA PRO A 275 -2.00 10.56 5.66
C PRO A 275 -3.36 10.89 5.04
N THR A 276 -4.15 9.87 4.80
CA THR A 276 -5.42 9.97 4.07
C THR A 276 -6.50 9.22 4.82
N VAL A 277 -7.68 9.81 4.93
CA VAL A 277 -8.88 9.15 5.48
C VAL A 277 -9.37 8.14 4.46
N VAL A 278 -9.44 6.87 4.88
CA VAL A 278 -9.89 5.72 4.08
C VAL A 278 -11.16 5.15 4.70
N ASN A 279 -12.18 4.98 3.87
CA ASN A 279 -13.47 4.43 4.26
C ASN A 279 -14.13 3.64 3.09
N ALA A 280 -15.43 3.36 3.17
CA ALA A 280 -16.16 2.59 2.15
C ALA A 280 -16.14 3.23 0.74
N ASP A 281 -15.92 4.52 0.63
CA ASP A 281 -15.82 5.24 -0.65
C ASP A 281 -14.38 5.30 -1.18
N GLY A 282 -13.40 4.76 -0.43
CA GLY A 282 -11.99 4.73 -0.77
C GLY A 282 -11.14 5.78 -0.04
N ALA A 283 -10.20 6.42 -0.73
CA ALA A 283 -9.32 7.47 -0.20
C ALA A 283 -10.02 8.83 -0.32
N VAL A 284 -10.84 9.17 0.67
CA VAL A 284 -11.81 10.28 0.54
C VAL A 284 -11.25 11.66 0.89
N ARG A 285 -10.18 11.75 1.68
CA ARG A 285 -9.64 13.04 2.10
C ARG A 285 -8.19 12.92 2.58
N ILE A 286 -7.30 13.69 1.99
CA ILE A 286 -5.94 13.89 2.49
C ILE A 286 -6.02 14.74 3.76
N VAL A 287 -5.38 14.30 4.84
CA VAL A 287 -5.39 15.01 6.14
C VAL A 287 -4.50 16.24 6.11
N ASN A 288 -3.41 16.19 5.32
CA ASN A 288 -2.46 17.28 5.11
C ASN A 288 -1.92 17.86 6.44
N PRO A 289 -1.33 17.04 7.35
CA PRO A 289 -0.76 17.56 8.57
C PRO A 289 0.34 18.58 8.27
N GLU A 290 0.47 19.62 9.12
CA GLU A 290 1.53 20.59 8.99
C GLU A 290 2.89 19.94 9.27
N ILE A 291 3.75 19.91 8.25
CA ILE A 291 5.15 19.48 8.36
C ILE A 291 5.95 20.72 8.73
N THR A 292 6.37 20.81 9.99
CA THR A 292 7.08 21.99 10.51
C THR A 292 8.57 21.98 10.22
N ASP A 293 9.13 20.84 9.82
CA ASP A 293 10.52 20.70 9.38
C ASP A 293 10.63 20.94 7.86
N GLU A 294 11.30 22.03 7.49
CA GLU A 294 11.45 22.43 6.08
C GLU A 294 12.26 21.40 5.26
N GLU A 295 13.17 20.65 5.89
CA GLU A 295 13.93 19.59 5.22
C GLU A 295 13.04 18.39 4.90
N GLU A 296 12.17 17.98 5.81
CA GLU A 296 11.18 16.92 5.57
C GLU A 296 10.23 17.32 4.41
N LEU A 297 9.73 18.57 4.43
CA LEU A 297 8.86 19.08 3.38
C LEU A 297 9.56 19.15 2.02
N LYS A 298 10.83 19.57 2.00
CA LYS A 298 11.65 19.56 0.79
C LYS A 298 11.84 18.15 0.25
N LYS A 299 12.22 17.18 1.10
CA LYS A 299 12.37 15.78 0.72
C LYS A 299 11.08 15.20 0.14
N LEU A 300 9.91 15.56 0.71
CA LEU A 300 8.60 15.13 0.20
C LEU A 300 8.34 15.66 -1.21
N ARG A 301 8.66 16.92 -1.48
CA ARG A 301 8.53 17.52 -2.81
C ARG A 301 9.51 16.90 -3.82
N ASP A 302 10.74 16.64 -3.41
CA ASP A 302 11.75 15.99 -4.23
C ASP A 302 11.30 14.55 -4.58
N SER A 303 10.74 13.80 -3.63
CA SER A 303 10.16 12.47 -3.83
C SER A 303 9.03 12.50 -4.87
N ALA A 304 8.11 13.46 -4.76
CA ALA A 304 7.03 13.64 -5.74
C ALA A 304 7.57 13.98 -7.14
N ALA A 305 8.60 14.79 -7.24
CA ALA A 305 9.23 15.16 -8.52
C ALA A 305 9.83 13.93 -9.24
N VAL A 306 10.49 13.04 -8.51
CA VAL A 306 11.02 11.77 -9.05
C VAL A 306 9.91 10.89 -9.62
N LEU A 307 8.79 10.75 -8.90
CA LEU A 307 7.64 9.97 -9.37
C LEU A 307 7.02 10.60 -10.64
N LYS A 308 6.84 11.92 -10.63
CA LYS A 308 6.24 12.66 -11.76
C LYS A 308 7.09 12.51 -13.03
N GLU A 309 8.40 12.62 -12.91
CA GLU A 309 9.32 12.40 -14.02
C GLU A 309 9.20 10.97 -14.60
N ASN A 310 9.13 9.95 -13.73
CA ASN A 310 8.99 8.56 -14.17
C ASN A 310 7.63 8.29 -14.86
N ILE A 311 6.56 8.89 -14.36
CA ILE A 311 5.21 8.79 -14.94
C ILE A 311 5.20 9.40 -16.36
N HIS A 312 5.71 10.63 -16.51
CA HIS A 312 5.74 11.33 -17.80
C HIS A 312 6.54 10.59 -18.85
N LYS A 313 7.71 10.04 -18.49
CA LYS A 313 8.54 9.26 -19.42
C LYS A 313 7.81 8.05 -20.01
N VAL A 314 6.86 7.46 -19.28
CA VAL A 314 6.15 6.26 -19.73
C VAL A 314 4.83 6.60 -20.40
N ILE A 315 4.08 7.59 -19.89
CA ILE A 315 2.72 7.87 -20.39
C ILE A 315 2.74 8.81 -21.60
N ASP A 316 3.58 9.85 -21.59
CA ASP A 316 3.60 10.84 -22.68
C ASP A 316 4.20 10.29 -24.00
N ASN A 317 4.85 9.15 -23.93
CA ASN A 317 5.41 8.46 -25.10
C ASN A 317 4.46 7.38 -25.69
N LYS A 318 3.20 7.28 -25.21
CA LYS A 318 2.22 6.25 -25.61
C LYS A 318 0.84 6.79 -25.93
#